data_4c893d62e59a59678f42d4c12ab86e3f
#
_entry.id   4c893d62e59a59678f42d4c12ab86e3f
#
_cell.length_a   1.000
_cell.length_b   1.000
_cell.length_c   1.000
_cell.angle_alpha   90.00
_cell.angle_beta   90.00
_cell.angle_gamma   90.00
#
_symmetry.space_group_name_H-M   'P 1'
#
loop_
_entity.id
_entity.type
_entity.pdbx_description
1 polymer ?
#
loop_
_entity_poly.entity_id
_entity_poly.type
_entity_poly.pdbx_seq_one_letter_code
_entity_poly.pdbx_strand_id
1 'polypeptide(L)'
;DLFHRGSLALAEAEYNGIRVDQEYCRRMIANLEKLIESRLKPKLAATELGKAWAKRYGRNMNYGSDDQLRQILYKDLQAEVKVKTKGGKTGQNKVPAVNKKALIKTGREDVKALLEIGSTETNINFLKNILRESQADGYIHPFFHLASYDDDTEGGATSFRGSSSHPNFQNNPNRHEGDRKLVRSAIIPREGHRIVGRDYGGIEVCISACNHQDPNMIRYIERG
;
A
#
# COMPACT_ATOMS: atom_id res chain seq x y z
N ASP A 1 14.45 21.30 23.15
CA ASP A 1 13.30 20.44 23.15
C ASP A 1 13.25 19.60 21.87
N LEU A 2 13.12 18.27 22.01
CA LEU A 2 13.19 17.30 20.92
C LEU A 2 12.05 17.51 19.90
N PHE A 3 10.82 17.73 20.38
CA PHE A 3 9.66 17.95 19.51
C PHE A 3 9.78 19.20 18.67
N HIS A 4 10.22 20.31 19.25
CA HIS A 4 10.41 21.56 18.50
C HIS A 4 11.47 21.40 17.42
N ARG A 5 12.61 20.81 17.74
CA ARG A 5 13.68 20.56 16.75
C ARG A 5 13.24 19.57 15.69
N GLY A 6 12.48 18.53 16.07
CA GLY A 6 11.89 17.58 15.14
C GLY A 6 10.90 18.23 14.17
N SER A 7 10.03 19.11 14.67
CA SER A 7 9.08 19.87 13.83
C SER A 7 9.79 20.77 12.83
N LEU A 8 10.85 21.46 13.24
CA LEU A 8 11.64 22.31 12.33
C LEU A 8 12.32 21.48 11.23
N ALA A 9 12.91 20.32 11.59
CA ALA A 9 13.54 19.42 10.62
C ALA A 9 12.54 18.85 9.61
N LEU A 10 11.32 18.51 10.07
CA LEU A 10 10.26 18.05 9.18
C LEU A 10 9.74 19.16 8.28
N ALA A 11 9.53 20.38 8.80
CA ALA A 11 9.14 21.55 7.99
C ALA A 11 10.20 21.86 6.91
N GLU A 12 11.49 21.70 7.22
CA GLU A 12 12.55 21.85 6.21
C GLU A 12 12.48 20.74 5.15
N ALA A 13 12.19 19.50 5.55
CA ALA A 13 12.01 18.37 4.63
C ALA A 13 10.78 18.57 3.72
N GLU A 14 9.66 19.07 4.27
CA GLU A 14 8.46 19.43 3.53
C GLU A 14 8.75 20.56 2.51
N TYR A 15 9.38 21.62 2.95
CA TYR A 15 9.76 22.74 2.07
C TYR A 15 10.70 22.30 0.94
N ASN A 16 11.69 21.51 1.27
CA ASN A 16 12.64 20.97 0.31
C ASN A 16 12.00 20.02 -0.71
N GLY A 17 11.02 19.23 -0.31
CA GLY A 17 10.33 18.27 -1.16
C GLY A 17 11.21 17.11 -1.65
N ILE A 18 10.60 16.21 -2.36
CA ILE A 18 11.19 14.96 -2.90
C ILE A 18 11.03 14.98 -4.42
N ARG A 19 12.15 14.97 -5.15
CA ARG A 19 12.13 15.03 -6.61
C ARG A 19 11.56 13.76 -7.25
N VAL A 20 10.72 13.94 -8.28
CA VAL A 20 10.03 12.88 -9.00
C VAL A 20 10.41 12.85 -10.47
N ASP A 21 10.64 11.66 -11.01
CA ASP A 21 10.69 11.42 -12.45
C ASP A 21 9.25 11.28 -13.00
N GLN A 22 8.67 12.41 -13.38
CA GLN A 22 7.29 12.45 -13.91
C GLN A 22 7.15 11.68 -15.23
N GLU A 23 8.19 11.66 -16.08
CA GLU A 23 8.17 10.94 -17.34
C GLU A 23 8.16 9.44 -17.11
N TYR A 24 8.98 8.96 -16.19
CA TYR A 24 8.93 7.58 -15.72
C TYR A 24 7.52 7.20 -15.23
N CYS A 25 6.90 8.05 -14.40
CA CYS A 25 5.55 7.80 -13.89
C CYS A 25 4.54 7.65 -15.03
N ARG A 26 4.50 8.59 -15.98
CA ARG A 26 3.58 8.55 -17.14
C ARG A 26 3.78 7.29 -17.98
N ARG A 27 5.03 6.97 -18.29
CA ARG A 27 5.40 5.78 -19.07
C ARG A 27 5.00 4.49 -18.36
N MET A 28 5.27 4.39 -17.06
CA MET A 28 4.93 3.19 -16.29
C MET A 28 3.44 3.01 -16.11
N ILE A 29 2.68 4.08 -15.85
CA ILE A 29 1.22 4.03 -15.80
C ILE A 29 0.66 3.47 -17.12
N ALA A 30 1.06 4.03 -18.25
CA ALA A 30 0.60 3.55 -19.58
C ALA A 30 0.95 2.08 -19.83
N ASN A 31 2.15 1.65 -19.44
CA ASN A 31 2.59 0.26 -19.60
C ASN A 31 1.76 -0.70 -18.72
N LEU A 32 1.50 -0.33 -17.47
CA LEU A 32 0.71 -1.15 -16.55
C LEU A 32 -0.77 -1.20 -16.96
N GLU A 33 -1.35 -0.10 -17.42
CA GLU A 33 -2.70 -0.08 -17.96
C GLU A 33 -2.81 -1.00 -19.19
N LYS A 34 -1.84 -0.92 -20.10
CA LYS A 34 -1.75 -1.82 -21.26
C LYS A 34 -1.61 -3.29 -20.84
N LEU A 35 -0.81 -3.58 -19.82
CA LEU A 35 -0.63 -4.94 -19.26
C LEU A 35 -1.97 -5.49 -18.75
N ILE A 36 -2.72 -4.69 -18.00
CA ILE A 36 -4.04 -5.08 -17.50
C ILE A 36 -4.97 -5.44 -18.67
N GLU A 37 -5.09 -4.55 -19.65
CA GLU A 37 -6.05 -4.73 -20.75
C GLU A 37 -5.65 -5.86 -21.71
N SER A 38 -4.37 -5.93 -22.10
CA SER A 38 -3.92 -6.88 -23.13
C SER A 38 -3.61 -8.27 -22.61
N ARG A 39 -3.33 -8.42 -21.31
CA ARG A 39 -2.85 -9.69 -20.75
C ARG A 39 -3.63 -10.17 -19.53
N LEU A 40 -3.79 -9.31 -18.51
CA LEU A 40 -4.34 -9.76 -17.25
C LEU A 40 -5.85 -9.98 -17.29
N LYS A 41 -6.62 -9.06 -17.91
CA LYS A 41 -8.06 -9.23 -18.10
C LYS A 41 -8.40 -10.44 -18.98
N PRO A 42 -7.75 -10.66 -20.15
CA PRO A 42 -7.96 -11.88 -20.95
C PRO A 42 -7.60 -13.15 -20.19
N LYS A 43 -6.50 -13.14 -19.41
CA LYS A 43 -6.09 -14.26 -18.54
C LYS A 43 -7.18 -14.58 -17.52
N LEU A 44 -7.75 -13.58 -16.84
CA LEU A 44 -8.86 -13.77 -15.90
C LEU A 44 -10.13 -14.23 -16.60
N ALA A 45 -10.49 -13.64 -17.75
CA ALA A 45 -11.67 -14.00 -18.51
C ALA A 45 -11.67 -15.47 -18.99
N ALA A 46 -10.48 -16.05 -19.23
CA ALA A 46 -10.32 -17.45 -19.60
C ALA A 46 -10.58 -18.42 -18.43
N THR A 47 -10.51 -17.95 -17.18
CA THR A 47 -10.73 -18.77 -15.99
C THR A 47 -12.20 -19.08 -15.73
N GLU A 48 -12.47 -20.05 -14.85
CA GLU A 48 -13.82 -20.36 -14.40
C GLU A 48 -14.48 -19.16 -13.70
N LEU A 49 -13.72 -18.45 -12.85
CA LEU A 49 -14.14 -17.23 -12.18
C LEU A 49 -14.56 -16.14 -13.18
N GLY A 50 -13.73 -15.87 -14.18
CA GLY A 50 -14.02 -14.87 -15.21
C GLY A 50 -15.22 -15.22 -16.07
N LYS A 51 -15.38 -16.50 -16.47
CA LYS A 51 -16.54 -16.99 -17.22
C LYS A 51 -17.83 -16.87 -16.43
N ALA A 52 -17.83 -17.24 -15.14
CA ALA A 52 -18.98 -17.09 -14.26
C ALA A 52 -19.36 -15.61 -14.08
N TRP A 53 -18.36 -14.74 -13.98
CA TRP A 53 -18.57 -13.30 -13.85
C TRP A 53 -19.21 -12.71 -15.12
N ALA A 54 -18.68 -13.03 -16.30
CA ALA A 54 -19.22 -12.60 -17.57
C ALA A 54 -20.66 -13.12 -17.79
N LYS A 55 -20.92 -14.38 -17.43
CA LYS A 55 -22.28 -14.99 -17.53
C LYS A 55 -23.30 -14.25 -16.67
N ARG A 56 -22.93 -13.82 -15.45
CA ARG A 56 -23.86 -13.20 -14.52
C ARG A 56 -24.08 -11.71 -14.78
N TYR A 57 -23.02 -10.98 -15.07
CA TYR A 57 -23.06 -9.51 -15.15
C TYR A 57 -22.89 -8.95 -16.56
N GLY A 58 -22.40 -9.73 -17.52
CA GLY A 58 -22.25 -9.31 -18.90
C GLY A 58 -21.53 -7.97 -19.04
N ARG A 59 -22.20 -6.97 -19.64
CA ARG A 59 -21.66 -5.61 -19.82
C ARG A 59 -21.48 -4.83 -18.52
N ASN A 60 -22.17 -5.23 -17.43
CA ASN A 60 -22.08 -4.58 -16.11
C ASN A 60 -21.00 -5.21 -15.22
N MET A 61 -20.13 -6.02 -15.80
CA MET A 61 -19.04 -6.67 -15.08
C MET A 61 -18.02 -5.66 -14.58
N ASN A 62 -17.72 -5.71 -13.27
CA ASN A 62 -16.72 -4.84 -12.63
C ASN A 62 -15.83 -5.68 -11.70
N TYR A 63 -14.59 -5.91 -12.10
CA TYR A 63 -13.61 -6.69 -11.33
C TYR A 63 -13.21 -6.02 -10.01
N GLY A 64 -13.40 -4.71 -9.85
CA GLY A 64 -13.18 -3.99 -8.59
C GLY A 64 -14.36 -4.04 -7.62
N SER A 65 -15.48 -4.69 -7.98
CA SER A 65 -16.65 -4.77 -7.11
C SER A 65 -16.58 -5.97 -6.16
N ASP A 66 -16.37 -5.70 -4.87
CA ASP A 66 -16.40 -6.71 -3.80
C ASP A 66 -17.75 -7.45 -3.74
N ASP A 67 -18.86 -6.77 -4.03
CA ASP A 67 -20.19 -7.36 -4.01
C ASP A 67 -20.39 -8.32 -5.16
N GLN A 68 -19.98 -7.96 -6.37
CA GLN A 68 -20.03 -8.86 -7.51
C GLN A 68 -19.13 -10.09 -7.27
N LEU A 69 -17.90 -9.87 -6.82
CA LEU A 69 -16.97 -10.96 -6.51
C LEU A 69 -17.54 -11.92 -5.46
N ARG A 70 -18.17 -11.36 -4.43
CA ARG A 70 -18.80 -12.16 -3.36
C ARG A 70 -19.95 -13.04 -3.90
N GLN A 71 -20.77 -12.50 -4.80
CA GLN A 71 -21.85 -13.27 -5.43
C GLN A 71 -21.28 -14.41 -6.30
N ILE A 72 -20.31 -14.10 -7.17
CA ILE A 72 -19.72 -15.11 -8.03
C ILE A 72 -18.99 -16.18 -7.22
N LEU A 73 -18.10 -15.77 -6.33
CA LEU A 73 -17.22 -16.70 -5.63
C LEU A 73 -17.97 -17.64 -4.70
N TYR A 74 -18.88 -17.09 -3.88
CA TYR A 74 -19.52 -17.85 -2.82
C TYR A 74 -20.92 -18.38 -3.15
N LYS A 75 -21.64 -17.79 -4.12
CA LYS A 75 -22.95 -18.29 -4.54
C LYS A 75 -22.89 -19.09 -5.83
N ASP A 76 -22.23 -18.59 -6.86
CA ASP A 76 -22.22 -19.27 -8.16
C ASP A 76 -21.20 -20.39 -8.22
N LEU A 77 -19.98 -20.16 -7.73
CA LEU A 77 -18.88 -21.14 -7.70
C LEU A 77 -18.82 -21.94 -6.37
N GLN A 78 -19.70 -21.63 -5.42
CA GLN A 78 -19.83 -22.33 -4.14
C GLN A 78 -18.51 -22.51 -3.39
N ALA A 79 -17.61 -21.55 -3.50
CA ALA A 79 -16.33 -21.59 -2.79
C ALA A 79 -16.57 -21.57 -1.27
N GLU A 80 -15.76 -22.31 -0.51
CA GLU A 80 -15.87 -22.36 0.93
C GLU A 80 -15.59 -21.00 1.59
N VAL A 81 -16.47 -20.55 2.47
CA VAL A 81 -16.31 -19.31 3.23
C VAL A 81 -15.39 -19.52 4.42
N LYS A 82 -14.09 -19.29 4.25
CA LYS A 82 -13.08 -19.44 5.32
C LYS A 82 -12.87 -18.18 6.16
N VAL A 83 -13.29 -17.02 5.67
CA VAL A 83 -13.11 -15.72 6.35
C VAL A 83 -14.36 -14.88 6.17
N LYS A 84 -14.84 -14.29 7.28
CA LYS A 84 -15.92 -13.30 7.26
C LYS A 84 -15.38 -11.92 7.64
N THR A 85 -16.05 -10.86 7.20
CA THR A 85 -15.74 -9.48 7.62
C THR A 85 -15.94 -9.31 9.12
N LYS A 86 -15.31 -8.29 9.72
CA LYS A 86 -15.48 -7.98 11.16
C LYS A 86 -16.94 -7.60 11.51
N GLY A 87 -17.74 -7.22 10.51
CA GLY A 87 -19.05 -6.59 10.71
C GLY A 87 -18.91 -5.08 10.94
N GLY A 88 -20.04 -4.35 10.97
CA GLY A 88 -20.08 -2.94 11.35
C GLY A 88 -19.73 -2.72 12.83
N LYS A 89 -19.83 -1.46 13.32
CA LYS A 89 -19.52 -1.07 14.71
C LYS A 89 -20.22 -1.96 15.77
N THR A 90 -21.35 -2.55 15.42
CA THR A 90 -22.12 -3.46 16.29
C THR A 90 -21.82 -4.96 16.09
N GLY A 91 -20.85 -5.32 15.22
CA GLY A 91 -20.53 -6.71 14.89
C GLY A 91 -21.62 -7.47 14.13
N GLN A 92 -22.73 -6.80 13.78
CA GLN A 92 -23.82 -7.33 12.98
C GLN A 92 -23.46 -7.30 11.49
N ASN A 93 -24.10 -8.17 10.68
CA ASN A 93 -23.89 -8.24 9.21
C ASN A 93 -22.50 -8.71 8.76
N LYS A 94 -21.95 -9.76 9.39
CA LYS A 94 -20.74 -10.42 8.91
C LYS A 94 -21.00 -11.11 7.58
N VAL A 95 -20.42 -10.58 6.51
CA VAL A 95 -20.48 -11.18 5.17
C VAL A 95 -19.17 -11.90 4.82
N PRO A 96 -19.20 -12.85 3.85
CA PRO A 96 -17.97 -13.47 3.37
C PRO A 96 -16.95 -12.42 2.91
N ALA A 97 -15.72 -12.50 3.40
CA ALA A 97 -14.67 -11.56 3.04
C ALA A 97 -14.09 -11.89 1.66
N VAL A 98 -13.79 -10.85 0.89
CA VAL A 98 -13.14 -10.96 -0.44
C VAL A 98 -11.81 -10.20 -0.51
N ASN A 99 -11.21 -9.89 0.64
CA ASN A 99 -9.88 -9.32 0.68
C ASN A 99 -8.80 -10.35 0.28
N LYS A 100 -7.60 -9.88 -0.05
CA LYS A 100 -6.47 -10.72 -0.50
C LYS A 100 -6.27 -11.96 0.38
N LYS A 101 -6.33 -11.81 1.73
CA LYS A 101 -6.16 -12.92 2.68
C LYS A 101 -7.27 -13.96 2.59
N ALA A 102 -8.51 -13.52 2.42
CA ALA A 102 -9.65 -14.41 2.25
C ALA A 102 -9.60 -15.15 0.92
N LEU A 103 -9.27 -14.43 -0.16
CA LEU A 103 -9.16 -14.98 -1.51
C LEU A 103 -8.07 -16.06 -1.60
N ILE A 104 -6.88 -15.81 -1.05
CA ILE A 104 -5.80 -16.82 -1.01
C ILE A 104 -6.24 -18.08 -0.26
N LYS A 105 -6.99 -17.92 0.84
CA LYS A 105 -7.49 -19.08 1.64
C LYS A 105 -8.51 -19.94 0.90
N THR A 106 -9.14 -19.45 -0.17
CA THR A 106 -10.03 -20.29 -0.99
C THR A 106 -9.29 -21.44 -1.67
N GLY A 107 -7.98 -21.31 -1.88
CA GLY A 107 -7.13 -22.27 -2.57
C GLY A 107 -7.35 -22.33 -4.08
N ARG A 108 -8.14 -21.43 -4.66
CA ARG A 108 -8.45 -21.41 -6.09
C ARG A 108 -7.35 -20.74 -6.89
N GLU A 109 -6.90 -21.38 -7.96
CA GLU A 109 -5.86 -20.85 -8.84
C GLU A 109 -6.34 -19.62 -9.65
N ASP A 110 -7.62 -19.59 -10.03
CA ASP A 110 -8.20 -18.49 -10.80
C ASP A 110 -8.23 -17.16 -10.05
N VAL A 111 -8.25 -17.19 -8.72
CA VAL A 111 -8.14 -16.00 -7.88
C VAL A 111 -6.79 -15.31 -8.03
N LYS A 112 -5.72 -16.03 -8.38
CA LYS A 112 -4.39 -15.43 -8.59
C LYS A 112 -4.40 -14.37 -9.71
N ALA A 113 -5.12 -14.63 -10.79
CA ALA A 113 -5.25 -13.66 -11.90
C ALA A 113 -5.96 -12.37 -11.45
N LEU A 114 -7.00 -12.50 -10.61
CA LEU A 114 -7.68 -11.34 -10.03
C LEU A 114 -6.77 -10.54 -9.09
N LEU A 115 -6.02 -11.22 -8.23
CA LEU A 115 -5.08 -10.58 -7.30
C LEU A 115 -3.93 -9.87 -8.04
N GLU A 116 -3.50 -10.40 -9.18
CA GLU A 116 -2.49 -9.77 -10.04
C GLU A 116 -3.01 -8.44 -10.63
N ILE A 117 -4.28 -8.41 -11.08
CA ILE A 117 -4.93 -7.18 -11.53
C ILE A 117 -4.98 -6.16 -10.38
N GLY A 118 -5.52 -6.54 -9.22
CA GLY A 118 -5.65 -5.62 -8.08
C GLY A 118 -4.31 -5.08 -7.57
N SER A 119 -3.24 -5.89 -7.58
CA SER A 119 -1.88 -5.43 -7.25
C SER A 119 -1.37 -4.41 -8.28
N THR A 120 -1.60 -4.68 -9.57
CA THR A 120 -1.18 -3.79 -10.65
C THR A 120 -1.94 -2.46 -10.60
N GLU A 121 -3.26 -2.48 -10.36
CA GLU A 121 -4.08 -1.27 -10.16
C GLU A 121 -3.61 -0.46 -8.95
N THR A 122 -3.23 -1.14 -7.88
CA THR A 122 -2.66 -0.47 -6.69
C THR A 122 -1.37 0.28 -7.04
N ASN A 123 -0.48 -0.33 -7.81
CA ASN A 123 0.76 0.31 -8.27
C ASN A 123 0.49 1.51 -9.20
N ILE A 124 -0.49 1.38 -10.10
CA ILE A 124 -0.94 2.49 -10.94
C ILE A 124 -1.43 3.66 -10.09
N ASN A 125 -2.24 3.39 -9.07
CA ASN A 125 -2.78 4.43 -8.19
C ASN A 125 -1.67 5.13 -7.39
N PHE A 126 -0.65 4.40 -6.92
CA PHE A 126 0.52 5.00 -6.28
C PHE A 126 1.25 5.94 -7.24
N LEU A 127 1.53 5.49 -8.47
CA LEU A 127 2.22 6.33 -9.47
C LEU A 127 1.37 7.54 -9.89
N LYS A 128 0.05 7.38 -10.03
CA LYS A 128 -0.88 8.50 -10.32
C LYS A 128 -0.89 9.54 -9.19
N ASN A 129 -0.88 9.09 -7.94
CA ASN A 129 -0.81 10.00 -6.79
C ASN A 129 0.53 10.75 -6.76
N ILE A 130 1.66 10.05 -6.91
CA ILE A 130 2.98 10.64 -7.00
C ILE A 130 3.05 11.68 -8.13
N LEU A 131 2.55 11.32 -9.31
CA LEU A 131 2.54 12.22 -10.47
C LEU A 131 1.68 13.46 -10.22
N ARG A 132 0.48 13.29 -9.63
CA ARG A 132 -0.44 14.40 -9.33
C ARG A 132 0.18 15.39 -8.37
N GLU A 133 0.75 14.92 -7.26
CA GLU A 133 1.34 15.76 -6.22
C GLU A 133 2.63 16.47 -6.69
N SER A 134 3.31 15.93 -7.70
CA SER A 134 4.55 16.52 -8.27
C SER A 134 4.32 17.43 -9.48
N GLN A 135 3.07 17.70 -9.88
CA GLN A 135 2.78 18.43 -11.14
C GLN A 135 3.26 19.87 -11.14
N ALA A 136 3.29 20.54 -9.98
CA ALA A 136 3.57 21.96 -9.89
C ALA A 136 5.04 22.30 -10.23
N ASP A 137 5.97 21.55 -9.67
CA ASP A 137 7.40 21.86 -9.71
C ASP A 137 8.31 20.64 -9.94
N GLY A 138 7.74 19.45 -10.06
CA GLY A 138 8.47 18.20 -10.16
C GLY A 138 8.87 17.59 -8.81
N TYR A 139 8.36 18.13 -7.70
CA TYR A 139 8.63 17.68 -6.35
C TYR A 139 7.33 17.28 -5.65
N ILE A 140 7.42 16.33 -4.73
CA ILE A 140 6.38 16.03 -3.76
C ILE A 140 6.73 16.74 -2.46
N HIS A 141 5.77 17.45 -1.88
CA HIS A 141 5.87 18.12 -0.59
C HIS A 141 4.90 17.49 0.41
N PRO A 142 5.22 16.29 0.96
CA PRO A 142 4.32 15.62 1.89
C PRO A 142 4.26 16.38 3.21
N PHE A 143 3.10 16.40 3.84
CA PHE A 143 2.96 16.85 5.22
C PHE A 143 3.37 15.74 6.17
N PHE A 144 4.28 16.03 7.11
CA PHE A 144 4.69 15.10 8.14
C PHE A 144 4.03 15.42 9.48
N HIS A 145 3.42 14.41 10.08
CA HIS A 145 2.74 14.53 11.37
C HIS A 145 3.54 13.78 12.44
N LEU A 146 4.00 14.49 13.48
CA LEU A 146 4.73 13.89 14.60
C LEU A 146 3.81 13.18 15.59
N ALA A 147 2.60 13.71 15.81
CA ALA A 147 1.61 13.15 16.71
C ALA A 147 0.20 13.45 16.20
N SER A 148 -0.79 12.64 16.61
CA SER A 148 -2.20 12.94 16.45
C SER A 148 -2.69 13.66 17.71
N TYR A 149 -3.42 14.76 17.54
CA TYR A 149 -3.99 15.52 18.66
C TYR A 149 -5.44 15.13 18.94
N ASP A 150 -6.09 14.41 18.01
CA ASP A 150 -7.49 14.02 18.16
C ASP A 150 -7.80 12.81 17.28
N ASP A 151 -8.74 11.96 17.71
CA ASP A 151 -9.16 10.74 16.97
C ASP A 151 -9.87 11.08 15.64
N ASP A 152 -10.36 12.31 15.47
CA ASP A 152 -11.11 12.77 14.31
C ASP A 152 -10.30 13.65 13.34
N THR A 153 -9.02 13.95 13.61
CA THR A 153 -8.21 14.80 12.71
C THR A 153 -7.40 13.96 11.70
N GLU A 154 -7.41 14.42 10.46
CA GLU A 154 -6.57 13.87 9.39
C GLU A 154 -5.09 14.12 9.69
N GLY A 155 -4.46 13.23 10.44
CA GLY A 155 -3.01 13.29 10.62
C GLY A 155 -2.51 12.75 11.95
N GLY A 156 -1.40 12.06 11.90
CA GLY A 156 -0.74 11.49 13.05
C GLY A 156 -1.27 10.11 13.46
N ALA A 157 -0.45 9.39 14.19
CA ALA A 157 -0.80 8.11 14.77
C ALA A 157 -0.90 8.25 16.29
N THR A 158 -1.94 7.70 16.91
CA THR A 158 -2.11 7.66 18.38
C THR A 158 -0.97 6.94 19.09
N SER A 159 -0.17 6.17 18.36
CA SER A 159 1.03 5.46 18.86
C SER A 159 2.31 6.30 18.84
N PHE A 160 2.24 7.61 18.67
CA PHE A 160 3.39 8.52 18.52
C PHE A 160 4.35 8.15 17.36
N ARG A 161 3.92 7.34 16.41
CA ARG A 161 4.66 7.12 15.17
C ARG A 161 4.40 8.26 14.22
N GLY A 162 5.46 8.82 13.62
CA GLY A 162 5.30 9.80 12.56
C GLY A 162 4.45 9.24 11.42
N SER A 163 3.60 10.06 10.84
CA SER A 163 2.82 9.75 9.66
C SER A 163 2.99 10.84 8.61
N SER A 164 2.51 10.61 7.40
CA SER A 164 2.53 11.62 6.34
C SER A 164 1.23 11.61 5.54
N SER A 165 0.86 12.78 5.01
CA SER A 165 -0.28 12.98 4.13
C SER A 165 0.10 13.86 2.93
N HIS A 166 -0.70 13.84 1.86
CA HIS A 166 -0.56 14.65 0.65
C HIS A 166 0.82 14.57 -0.06
N PRO A 167 1.26 13.36 -0.47
CA PRO A 167 0.68 12.03 -0.32
C PRO A 167 1.11 11.35 0.98
N ASN A 168 0.43 10.24 1.34
CA ASN A 168 0.95 9.36 2.38
C ASN A 168 2.19 8.61 1.86
N PHE A 169 3.36 9.23 2.03
CA PHE A 169 4.63 8.74 1.50
C PHE A 169 5.15 7.49 2.23
N GLN A 170 4.72 7.27 3.47
CA GLN A 170 5.16 6.14 4.29
C GLN A 170 4.48 4.82 3.89
N ASN A 171 3.33 4.87 3.22
CA ASN A 171 2.58 3.69 2.77
C ASN A 171 3.02 3.14 1.40
N ASN A 172 4.17 3.56 0.88
CA ASN A 172 4.70 3.03 -0.36
C ASN A 172 4.91 1.50 -0.29
N PRO A 173 4.65 0.76 -1.37
CA PRO A 173 4.82 -0.69 -1.40
C PRO A 173 6.21 -1.11 -0.93
N ASN A 174 6.27 -2.02 0.05
CA ASN A 174 7.54 -2.49 0.62
C ASN A 174 7.68 -4.02 0.63
N ARG A 175 6.57 -4.77 0.57
CA ARG A 175 6.55 -6.21 0.81
C ARG A 175 7.00 -7.04 -0.40
N HIS A 176 6.68 -6.59 -1.62
CA HIS A 176 7.06 -7.26 -2.85
C HIS A 176 8.15 -6.46 -3.56
N GLU A 177 9.28 -7.09 -3.87
CA GLU A 177 10.44 -6.40 -4.43
C GLU A 177 10.13 -5.72 -5.76
N GLY A 178 9.33 -6.36 -6.63
CA GLY A 178 8.91 -5.77 -7.91
C GLY A 178 8.09 -4.50 -7.74
N ASP A 179 7.06 -4.54 -6.89
CA ASP A 179 6.20 -3.39 -6.60
C ASP A 179 6.99 -2.26 -5.94
N ARG A 180 7.87 -2.63 -4.99
CA ARG A 180 8.78 -1.69 -4.32
C ARG A 180 9.69 -0.98 -5.32
N LYS A 181 10.37 -1.72 -6.19
CA LYS A 181 11.25 -1.15 -7.21
C LYS A 181 10.47 -0.23 -8.14
N LEU A 182 9.33 -0.69 -8.63
CA LEU A 182 8.49 0.05 -9.56
C LEU A 182 8.07 1.41 -9.01
N VAL A 183 7.53 1.47 -7.79
CA VAL A 183 7.05 2.74 -7.22
C VAL A 183 8.21 3.62 -6.77
N ARG A 184 9.25 3.05 -6.11
CA ARG A 184 10.38 3.83 -5.61
C ARG A 184 11.28 4.37 -6.70
N SER A 185 11.32 3.75 -7.89
CA SER A 185 12.07 4.27 -9.03
C SER A 185 11.51 5.59 -9.59
N ALA A 186 10.28 5.97 -9.18
CA ALA A 186 9.75 7.30 -9.46
C ALA A 186 10.45 8.41 -8.68
N ILE A 187 11.12 8.08 -7.58
CA ILE A 187 11.82 9.02 -6.72
C ILE A 187 13.29 9.09 -7.14
N ILE A 188 13.73 10.27 -7.49
CA ILE A 188 15.09 10.51 -7.97
C ILE A 188 15.80 11.57 -7.10
N PRO A 189 17.13 11.54 -7.01
CA PRO A 189 17.85 12.57 -6.29
C PRO A 189 17.77 13.92 -7.02
N ARG A 190 17.95 15.01 -6.30
CA ARG A 190 18.22 16.32 -6.91
C ARG A 190 19.52 16.26 -7.71
N GLU A 191 19.64 17.17 -8.67
CA GLU A 191 20.85 17.28 -9.45
C GLU A 191 22.06 17.53 -8.54
N GLY A 192 23.15 16.81 -8.77
CA GLY A 192 24.33 16.83 -7.92
C GLY A 192 24.23 16.13 -6.56
N HIS A 193 23.08 15.52 -6.23
CA HIS A 193 22.83 14.84 -4.96
C HIS A 193 22.69 13.33 -5.13
N ARG A 194 22.69 12.61 -4.01
CA ARG A 194 22.42 11.18 -3.94
C ARG A 194 21.39 10.91 -2.86
N ILE A 195 20.55 9.90 -3.07
CA ILE A 195 19.64 9.39 -2.04
C ILE A 195 20.43 8.40 -1.17
N VAL A 196 20.46 8.64 0.13
CA VAL A 196 21.07 7.74 1.11
C VAL A 196 19.96 7.19 1.98
N GLY A 197 19.81 5.84 1.99
CA GLY A 197 18.92 5.14 2.91
C GLY A 197 19.69 4.71 4.16
N ARG A 198 19.19 5.07 5.35
CA ARG A 198 19.71 4.60 6.62
C ARG A 198 18.56 4.14 7.50
N ASP A 199 18.67 2.95 8.05
CA ASP A 199 17.66 2.36 8.92
C ASP A 199 18.31 1.80 10.18
N TYR A 200 17.58 1.80 11.29
CA TYR A 200 18.04 1.22 12.54
C TYR A 200 17.54 -0.21 12.65
N GLY A 201 18.44 -1.18 12.70
CA GLY A 201 18.08 -2.57 12.96
C GLY A 201 17.55 -2.73 14.40
N GLY A 202 16.27 -3.18 14.52
CA GLY A 202 15.71 -3.54 15.82
C GLY A 202 15.63 -2.41 16.85
N ILE A 203 15.33 -1.16 16.43
CA ILE A 203 15.32 0.00 17.33
C ILE A 203 14.42 -0.19 18.55
N GLU A 204 13.26 -0.87 18.41
CA GLU A 204 12.36 -1.16 19.52
C GLU A 204 13.02 -2.08 20.56
N VAL A 205 13.82 -3.04 20.10
CA VAL A 205 14.57 -3.95 20.99
C VAL A 205 15.67 -3.18 21.72
N CYS A 206 16.38 -2.29 21.03
CA CYS A 206 17.40 -1.44 21.62
C CYS A 206 16.82 -0.51 22.71
N ILE A 207 15.70 0.16 22.41
CA ILE A 207 15.00 1.03 23.38
C ILE A 207 14.51 0.20 24.58
N SER A 208 13.94 -0.98 24.33
CA SER A 208 13.49 -1.88 25.40
C SER A 208 14.64 -2.32 26.30
N ALA A 209 15.78 -2.70 25.70
CA ALA A 209 16.98 -3.07 26.46
C ALA A 209 17.50 -1.91 27.33
N CYS A 210 17.51 -0.68 26.78
CA CYS A 210 17.88 0.51 27.52
C CYS A 210 16.96 0.81 28.71
N ASN A 211 15.63 0.66 28.49
CA ASN A 211 14.64 0.94 29.54
C ASN A 211 14.63 -0.12 30.64
N HIS A 212 14.73 -1.39 30.28
CA HIS A 212 14.65 -2.50 31.24
C HIS A 212 15.99 -2.88 31.84
N GLN A 213 17.11 -2.41 31.26
CA GLN A 213 18.48 -2.77 31.68
C GLN A 213 18.69 -4.30 31.74
N ASP A 214 17.99 -5.05 30.84
CA ASP A 214 18.07 -6.51 30.80
C ASP A 214 19.43 -6.94 30.23
N PRO A 215 20.27 -7.63 31.01
CA PRO A 215 21.62 -8.00 30.58
C PRO A 215 21.63 -9.01 29.44
N ASN A 216 20.55 -9.79 29.24
CA ASN A 216 20.46 -10.73 28.14
C ASN A 216 20.11 -10.00 26.84
N MET A 217 19.19 -9.02 26.88
CA MET A 217 18.87 -8.18 25.73
C MET A 217 20.07 -7.33 25.31
N ILE A 218 20.77 -6.72 26.28
CA ILE A 218 21.97 -5.92 25.98
C ILE A 218 23.04 -6.80 25.32
N ARG A 219 23.34 -7.98 25.89
CA ARG A 219 24.30 -8.93 25.33
C ARG A 219 23.92 -9.40 23.92
N TYR A 220 22.62 -9.60 23.64
CA TYR A 220 22.13 -9.95 22.31
C TYR A 220 22.40 -8.85 21.29
N ILE A 221 22.13 -7.58 21.66
CA ILE A 221 22.34 -6.42 20.79
C ILE A 221 23.83 -6.21 20.49
N GLU A 222 24.71 -6.36 21.51
CA GLU A 222 26.16 -6.17 21.37
C GLU A 222 26.84 -7.24 20.51
N ARG A 223 26.27 -8.44 20.45
CA ARG A 223 26.83 -9.56 19.66
C ARG A 223 26.36 -9.60 18.19
N GLY A 224 25.36 -8.79 17.79
CA GLY A 224 24.79 -8.75 16.43
C GLY A 224 23.83 -9.90 16.20
#